data_d41e3f8fcb0751543d96b148b508124e
#
_entry.id   d41e3f8fcb0751543d96b148b508124e
#
_cell.length_a   1.000
_cell.length_b   1.000
_cell.length_c   1.000
_cell.angle_alpha   90.00
_cell.angle_beta   90.00
_cell.angle_gamma   90.00
#
_symmetry.space_group_name_H-M   'P 1'
#
loop_
_entity.id
_entity.type
_entity.pdbx_description
1 polymer ?
#
loop_
_entity_poly.entity_id
_entity_poly.type
_entity_poly.pdbx_seq_one_letter_code
_entity_poly.pdbx_strand_id
1 'polypeptide(L)'
;LSRFDGIRYGYSEDASNLLEVYKKSRGKGFGAEARRRILLGTYVLSHGYYDAYYNKAVKIREKIKNEVGEVLKKVDLIATPTAPMTAFKIGEKMNDPVAMYLCDIFSAPANLAGVPSIALPSGKNNNNLPYSIQFMAXXXXLKNYFLI
;
A
#
# COMPACT_ATOMS: atom_id res chain seq x y z
N LEU A 1 -0.92 -10.07 5.35
CA LEU A 1 -2.06 -10.32 6.24
C LEU A 1 -2.23 -11.79 6.62
N SER A 2 -1.77 -12.72 5.78
CA SER A 2 -1.97 -14.15 6.03
C SER A 2 -1.40 -14.65 7.36
N ARG A 3 -0.39 -13.98 7.89
CA ARG A 3 0.22 -14.34 9.18
C ARG A 3 -0.58 -13.82 10.38
N PHE A 4 -1.44 -12.82 10.18
CA PHE A 4 -2.25 -12.22 11.24
C PHE A 4 -3.67 -12.79 11.15
N ASP A 5 -3.78 -14.07 11.45
CA ASP A 5 -5.02 -14.83 11.28
C ASP A 5 -6.03 -14.63 12.42
N GLY A 6 -5.61 -13.96 13.49
CA GLY A 6 -6.43 -13.75 14.67
C GLY A 6 -6.47 -14.94 15.61
N ILE A 7 -5.59 -15.93 15.38
CA ILE A 7 -5.50 -17.14 16.22
C ILE A 7 -4.12 -17.23 16.87
N ARG A 8 -3.07 -17.35 16.05
CA ARG A 8 -1.69 -17.44 16.56
C ARG A 8 -1.12 -16.07 16.90
N TYR A 9 -1.48 -15.06 16.13
CA TYR A 9 -0.98 -13.69 16.30
C TYR A 9 -2.14 -12.71 16.37
N GLY A 10 -2.06 -11.81 17.31
CA GLY A 10 -3.05 -10.75 17.51
C GLY A 10 -4.15 -11.18 18.48
N TYR A 11 -5.31 -10.56 18.31
CA TYR A 11 -6.46 -10.77 19.18
C TYR A 11 -7.04 -12.17 19.01
N SER A 12 -7.32 -12.86 20.11
CA SER A 12 -7.98 -14.16 20.12
C SER A 12 -9.09 -14.21 21.16
N GLU A 13 -10.19 -14.86 20.82
CA GLU A 13 -11.34 -15.13 21.70
C GLU A 13 -11.34 -16.60 22.09
N ASP A 14 -11.64 -16.86 23.35
CA ASP A 14 -11.86 -18.23 23.81
C ASP A 14 -13.24 -18.73 23.37
N ALA A 15 -13.30 -20.00 23.01
CA ALA A 15 -14.55 -20.64 22.60
C ALA A 15 -14.47 -22.15 22.80
N SER A 16 -15.62 -22.82 22.72
CA SER A 16 -15.77 -24.23 23.00
C SER A 16 -15.09 -25.16 21.97
N ASN A 17 -14.88 -24.66 20.76
CA ASN A 17 -14.25 -25.44 19.69
C ASN A 17 -13.50 -24.52 18.73
N LEU A 18 -12.64 -25.13 17.92
CA LEU A 18 -11.74 -24.40 17.02
C LEU A 18 -12.48 -23.51 16.03
N LEU A 19 -13.58 -23.96 15.46
CA LEU A 19 -14.35 -23.18 14.50
C LEU A 19 -14.90 -21.91 15.13
N GLU A 20 -15.40 -22.00 16.36
CA GLU A 20 -15.92 -20.85 17.09
C GLU A 20 -14.80 -19.89 17.51
N VAL A 21 -13.60 -20.39 17.85
CA VAL A 21 -12.42 -19.54 18.08
C VAL A 21 -12.15 -18.69 16.84
N TYR A 22 -12.11 -19.32 15.65
CA TYR A 22 -11.90 -18.59 14.39
C TYR A 22 -12.98 -17.56 14.12
N LYS A 23 -14.25 -17.95 14.24
CA LYS A 23 -15.37 -17.04 13.97
C LYS A 23 -15.37 -15.83 14.90
N LYS A 24 -15.24 -16.06 16.20
CA LYS A 24 -15.28 -15.00 17.21
C LYS A 24 -14.06 -14.08 17.10
N SER A 25 -12.86 -14.66 17.02
CA SER A 25 -11.61 -13.89 16.94
C SER A 25 -11.59 -13.00 15.71
N ARG A 26 -11.92 -13.55 14.55
CA ARG A 26 -11.92 -12.76 13.29
C ARG A 26 -13.10 -11.79 13.24
N GLY A 27 -14.26 -12.19 13.75
CA GLY A 27 -15.45 -11.34 13.79
C GLY A 27 -15.25 -10.08 14.62
N LYS A 28 -14.61 -10.21 15.79
CA LYS A 28 -14.32 -9.08 16.67
C LYS A 28 -13.02 -8.36 16.31
N GLY A 29 -11.99 -9.13 15.94
CA GLY A 29 -10.64 -8.59 15.74
C GLY A 29 -10.41 -7.85 14.42
N PHE A 30 -11.14 -8.21 13.36
CA PHE A 30 -10.94 -7.58 12.06
C PHE A 30 -11.91 -6.41 11.87
N GLY A 31 -11.34 -5.22 11.70
CA GLY A 31 -12.11 -4.04 11.34
C GLY A 31 -12.67 -4.12 9.91
N ALA A 32 -13.48 -3.14 9.54
CA ALA A 32 -14.20 -3.13 8.26
C ALA A 32 -13.25 -3.19 7.05
N GLU A 33 -12.16 -2.43 7.10
CA GLU A 33 -11.21 -2.39 5.97
C GLU A 33 -10.48 -3.73 5.79
N ALA A 34 -10.05 -4.35 6.90
CA ALA A 34 -9.41 -5.66 6.84
C ALA A 34 -10.35 -6.71 6.24
N ARG A 35 -11.61 -6.70 6.67
CA ARG A 35 -12.63 -7.61 6.12
C ARG A 35 -12.86 -7.36 4.63
N ARG A 36 -12.96 -6.09 4.22
CA ARG A 36 -13.13 -5.72 2.80
C ARG A 36 -11.97 -6.27 1.96
N ARG A 37 -10.73 -6.10 2.40
CA ARG A 37 -9.55 -6.59 1.66
C ARG A 37 -9.49 -8.11 1.57
N ILE A 38 -9.87 -8.81 2.65
CA ILE A 38 -9.92 -10.28 2.65
C ILE A 38 -10.96 -10.77 1.64
N LEU A 39 -12.17 -10.19 1.67
CA LEU A 39 -13.23 -10.57 0.74
C LEU A 39 -12.85 -10.26 -0.71
N LEU A 40 -12.28 -9.08 -0.95
CA LEU A 40 -11.82 -8.69 -2.29
C LEU A 40 -10.75 -9.66 -2.80
N GLY A 41 -9.77 -10.00 -1.96
CA GLY A 41 -8.72 -10.94 -2.32
C GLY A 41 -9.27 -12.32 -2.67
N THR A 42 -10.20 -12.81 -1.86
CA THR A 42 -10.86 -14.10 -2.11
C THR A 42 -11.63 -14.08 -3.43
N TYR A 43 -12.37 -13.00 -3.69
CA TYR A 43 -13.13 -12.82 -4.92
C TYR A 43 -12.22 -12.82 -6.16
N VAL A 44 -11.16 -11.99 -6.12
CA VAL A 44 -10.25 -11.83 -7.26
C VAL A 44 -9.51 -13.14 -7.59
N LEU A 45 -9.24 -13.96 -6.56
CA LEU A 45 -8.54 -15.25 -6.74
C LEU A 45 -9.48 -16.41 -7.01
N SER A 46 -10.80 -16.20 -7.01
CA SER A 46 -11.76 -17.28 -7.23
C SER A 46 -11.86 -17.67 -8.71
N HIS A 47 -12.38 -18.87 -8.94
CA HIS A 47 -12.56 -19.43 -10.29
C HIS A 47 -13.40 -18.49 -11.15
N GLY A 48 -12.96 -18.25 -12.37
CA GLY A 48 -13.63 -17.38 -13.32
C GLY A 48 -13.22 -15.90 -13.22
N TYR A 49 -12.67 -15.46 -12.09
CA TYR A 49 -12.24 -14.07 -11.91
C TYR A 49 -10.73 -13.90 -11.90
N TYR A 50 -10.00 -14.99 -11.71
CA TYR A 50 -8.54 -14.97 -11.64
C TYR A 50 -7.92 -14.36 -12.89
N ASP A 51 -8.32 -14.82 -14.07
CA ASP A 51 -7.77 -14.30 -15.32
C ASP A 51 -8.23 -12.87 -15.61
N ALA A 52 -9.49 -12.57 -15.31
CA ALA A 52 -10.08 -11.25 -15.59
C ALA A 52 -9.45 -10.14 -14.71
N TYR A 53 -9.11 -10.47 -13.49
CA TYR A 53 -8.61 -9.47 -12.53
C TYR A 53 -7.17 -9.67 -12.13
N TYR A 54 -6.82 -10.85 -11.59
CA TYR A 54 -5.46 -11.09 -11.06
C TYR A 54 -4.41 -11.04 -12.16
N ASN A 55 -4.62 -11.81 -13.24
CA ASN A 55 -3.63 -11.85 -14.33
C ASN A 55 -3.52 -10.51 -15.05
N LYS A 56 -4.63 -9.79 -15.17
CA LYS A 56 -4.61 -8.43 -15.73
C LYS A 56 -3.78 -7.48 -14.84
N ALA A 57 -3.96 -7.56 -13.53
CA ALA A 57 -3.19 -6.75 -12.59
C ALA A 57 -1.69 -7.07 -12.66
N VAL A 58 -1.33 -8.36 -12.79
CA VAL A 58 0.07 -8.78 -12.96
C VAL A 58 0.68 -8.16 -14.21
N LYS A 59 -0.04 -8.19 -15.34
CA LYS A 59 0.44 -7.59 -16.60
C LYS A 59 0.64 -6.08 -16.47
N ILE A 60 -0.29 -5.39 -15.80
CA ILE A 60 -0.18 -3.94 -15.56
C ILE A 60 1.01 -3.65 -14.65
N ARG A 61 1.21 -4.44 -13.61
CA ARG A 61 2.38 -4.31 -12.72
C ARG A 61 3.69 -4.43 -13.50
N GLU A 62 3.80 -5.43 -14.38
CA GLU A 62 5.01 -5.61 -15.20
C GLU A 62 5.22 -4.41 -16.15
N LYS A 63 4.14 -3.86 -16.69
CA LYS A 63 4.23 -2.65 -17.52
C LYS A 63 4.78 -1.47 -16.71
N ILE A 64 4.24 -1.23 -15.53
CA ILE A 64 4.72 -0.15 -14.63
C ILE A 64 6.20 -0.35 -14.29
N LYS A 65 6.57 -1.58 -13.93
CA LYS A 65 7.95 -1.93 -13.60
C LYS A 65 8.89 -1.62 -14.75
N ASN A 66 8.50 -1.99 -15.98
CA ASN A 66 9.32 -1.76 -17.16
C ASN A 66 9.43 -0.26 -17.48
N GLU A 67 8.32 0.49 -17.41
CA GLU A 67 8.33 1.93 -17.66
C GLU A 67 9.23 2.68 -16.65
N VAL A 68 9.11 2.36 -15.37
CA VAL A 68 9.97 2.95 -14.34
C VAL A 68 11.43 2.56 -14.59
N GLY A 69 11.68 1.29 -14.95
CA GLY A 69 13.03 0.82 -15.27
C GLY A 69 13.64 1.56 -16.46
N GLU A 70 12.87 1.81 -17.52
CA GLU A 70 13.36 2.55 -18.70
C GLU A 70 13.68 4.01 -18.37
N VAL A 71 12.90 4.63 -17.48
CA VAL A 71 13.19 5.99 -17.02
C VAL A 71 14.50 5.99 -16.22
N LEU A 72 14.65 5.04 -15.31
CA LEU A 72 15.84 4.95 -14.44
C LEU A 72 17.13 4.56 -15.17
N LYS A 73 17.06 4.17 -16.46
CA LYS A 73 18.25 4.04 -17.31
C LYS A 73 18.74 5.39 -17.83
N LYS A 74 17.89 6.42 -17.79
CA LYS A 74 18.17 7.74 -18.35
C LYS A 74 18.44 8.81 -17.30
N VAL A 75 17.98 8.56 -16.05
CA VAL A 75 18.14 9.48 -14.93
C VAL A 75 18.59 8.71 -13.68
N ASP A 76 19.25 9.39 -12.79
CA ASP A 76 19.70 8.80 -11.51
C ASP A 76 18.56 8.68 -10.50
N LEU A 77 17.64 9.64 -10.50
CA LEU A 77 16.54 9.72 -9.54
C LEU A 77 15.25 10.16 -10.24
N ILE A 78 14.13 9.60 -9.80
CA ILE A 78 12.79 10.09 -10.15
C ILE A 78 12.24 10.78 -8.91
N ALA A 79 11.88 12.05 -9.02
CA ALA A 79 11.33 12.85 -7.91
C ALA A 79 9.82 13.02 -8.09
N THR A 80 9.06 12.78 -7.02
CA THR A 80 7.59 12.98 -7.01
C THR A 80 7.17 13.55 -5.65
N PRO A 81 6.00 14.17 -5.54
CA PRO A 81 5.43 14.39 -4.22
C PRO A 81 5.26 13.04 -3.52
N THR A 82 5.33 13.00 -2.18
CA THR A 82 5.07 11.77 -1.42
C THR A 82 3.57 11.47 -1.37
N ALA A 83 2.75 12.52 -1.28
CA ALA A 83 1.30 12.41 -1.24
C ALA A 83 0.69 13.59 -2.00
N PRO A 84 -0.54 13.48 -2.51
CA PRO A 84 -1.17 14.56 -3.29
C PRO A 84 -1.64 15.73 -2.42
N MET A 85 -1.61 15.58 -1.10
CA MET A 85 -2.10 16.61 -0.18
C MET A 85 -1.37 16.52 1.15
N THR A 86 -1.46 17.55 1.97
CA THR A 86 -0.99 17.53 3.35
C THR A 86 -1.98 16.76 4.24
N ALA A 87 -1.63 16.55 5.52
CA ALA A 87 -2.48 15.83 6.45
C ALA A 87 -3.90 16.42 6.50
N PHE A 88 -4.89 15.57 6.48
CA PHE A 88 -6.31 15.91 6.63
C PHE A 88 -6.76 15.64 8.07
N LYS A 89 -7.92 16.14 8.47
CA LYS A 89 -8.42 15.99 9.84
C LYS A 89 -8.84 14.55 10.11
N ILE A 90 -8.74 14.15 11.38
CA ILE A 90 -9.19 12.81 11.80
C ILE A 90 -10.68 12.66 11.46
N GLY A 91 -11.00 11.58 10.75
CA GLY A 91 -12.37 11.27 10.33
C GLY A 91 -12.80 11.86 8.99
N GLU A 92 -12.05 12.83 8.46
CA GLU A 92 -12.45 13.59 7.25
C GLU A 92 -12.70 12.71 6.03
N LYS A 93 -11.93 11.63 5.87
CA LYS A 93 -12.02 10.78 4.67
C LYS A 93 -12.56 9.38 4.95
N MET A 94 -13.16 9.15 6.11
CA MET A 94 -13.61 7.81 6.51
C MET A 94 -14.73 7.27 5.62
N ASN A 95 -15.53 8.15 5.04
CA ASN A 95 -16.69 7.75 4.23
C ASN A 95 -16.41 7.77 2.72
N ASP A 96 -15.15 7.99 2.33
CA ASP A 96 -14.75 8.02 0.91
C ASP A 96 -13.52 7.13 0.69
N PRO A 97 -13.72 5.84 0.42
CA PRO A 97 -12.60 4.92 0.16
C PRO A 97 -11.75 5.33 -1.04
N VAL A 98 -12.32 5.95 -2.05
CA VAL A 98 -11.58 6.39 -3.25
C VAL A 98 -10.61 7.51 -2.87
N ALA A 99 -11.07 8.51 -2.10
CA ALA A 99 -10.22 9.58 -1.63
C ALA A 99 -9.07 9.06 -0.75
N MET A 100 -9.34 8.03 0.05
CA MET A 100 -8.29 7.38 0.84
C MET A 100 -7.26 6.68 -0.04
N TYR A 101 -7.69 5.92 -1.05
CA TYR A 101 -6.76 5.23 -1.96
C TYR A 101 -5.94 6.21 -2.78
N LEU A 102 -6.52 7.35 -3.16
CA LEU A 102 -5.79 8.38 -3.91
C LEU A 102 -4.65 9.00 -3.09
N CYS A 103 -4.68 8.91 -1.76
CA CYS A 103 -3.57 9.39 -0.92
C CYS A 103 -2.27 8.62 -1.19
N ASP A 104 -2.34 7.40 -1.71
CA ASP A 104 -1.19 6.54 -1.98
C ASP A 104 -0.74 6.56 -3.45
N ILE A 105 -1.30 7.47 -4.28
CA ILE A 105 -1.08 7.43 -5.73
C ILE A 105 0.40 7.57 -6.10
N PHE A 106 1.18 8.34 -5.34
CA PHE A 106 2.60 8.56 -5.62
C PHE A 106 3.51 7.50 -5.00
N SER A 107 3.07 6.83 -3.92
CA SER A 107 3.88 5.78 -3.29
C SER A 107 3.68 4.40 -3.92
N ALA A 108 2.53 4.17 -4.54
CA ALA A 108 2.22 2.89 -5.17
C ALA A 108 3.20 2.51 -6.30
N PRO A 109 3.62 3.43 -7.19
CA PRO A 109 4.55 3.07 -8.28
C PRO A 109 5.87 2.49 -7.81
N ALA A 110 6.48 3.01 -6.74
CA ALA A 110 7.73 2.46 -6.19
C ALA A 110 7.54 1.01 -5.75
N ASN A 111 6.42 0.73 -5.05
CA ASN A 111 6.10 -0.63 -4.60
C ASN A 111 5.83 -1.58 -5.76
N LEU A 112 5.08 -1.13 -6.78
CA LEU A 112 4.73 -1.96 -7.93
C LEU A 112 5.96 -2.25 -8.80
N ALA A 113 6.83 -1.26 -8.97
CA ALA A 113 8.07 -1.42 -9.73
C ALA A 113 9.15 -2.20 -8.96
N GLY A 114 9.07 -2.22 -7.64
CA GLY A 114 10.04 -2.88 -6.78
C GLY A 114 11.35 -2.11 -6.70
N VAL A 115 11.26 -0.77 -6.72
CA VAL A 115 12.44 0.09 -6.60
C VAL A 115 12.47 0.73 -5.20
N PRO A 116 13.66 0.92 -4.63
CA PRO A 116 13.75 1.63 -3.35
C PRO A 116 13.36 3.09 -3.50
N SER A 117 12.79 3.65 -2.44
CA SER A 117 12.42 5.05 -2.40
C SER A 117 12.66 5.62 -1.00
N ILE A 118 12.87 6.93 -0.95
CA ILE A 118 13.04 7.67 0.30
C ILE A 118 12.18 8.94 0.23
N ALA A 119 11.54 9.26 1.34
CA ALA A 119 10.75 10.50 1.47
C ALA A 119 11.50 11.46 2.39
N LEU A 120 11.66 12.70 1.93
CA LEU A 120 12.36 13.74 2.66
C LEU A 120 11.44 14.92 2.91
N PRO A 121 11.45 15.50 4.12
CA PRO A 121 10.67 16.71 4.37
C PRO A 121 11.13 17.84 3.45
N SER A 122 10.16 18.54 2.84
CA SER A 122 10.44 19.56 1.84
C SER A 122 9.90 20.94 2.22
N GLY A 123 9.14 21.01 3.32
CA GLY A 123 8.60 22.28 3.79
C GLY A 123 7.27 22.13 4.49
N LYS A 124 6.59 23.25 4.64
CA LYS A 124 5.26 23.32 5.25
C LYS A 124 4.37 24.25 4.43
N ASN A 125 3.09 23.95 4.42
CA ASN A 125 2.09 24.82 3.76
C ASN A 125 1.70 25.99 4.67
N ASN A 126 0.79 26.85 4.19
CA ASN A 126 0.33 28.03 4.93
C ASN A 126 -0.35 27.70 6.26
N ASN A 127 -0.78 26.45 6.44
CA ASN A 127 -1.39 26.00 7.70
C ASN A 127 -0.37 25.29 8.61
N ASN A 128 0.94 25.46 8.33
CA ASN A 128 2.05 24.86 9.07
C ASN A 128 2.07 23.30 9.02
N LEU A 129 1.36 22.69 8.05
CA LEU A 129 1.35 21.24 7.85
C LEU A 129 2.51 20.83 6.94
N PRO A 130 3.28 19.79 7.31
CA PRO A 130 4.44 19.39 6.50
C PRO A 130 4.02 18.72 5.18
N TYR A 131 4.86 18.87 4.18
CA TYR A 131 4.82 18.09 2.95
C TYR A 131 6.23 17.59 2.63
N SER A 132 6.30 16.61 1.76
CA SER A 132 7.57 15.96 1.46
C SER A 132 7.68 15.59 -0.01
N ILE A 133 8.93 15.45 -0.45
CA ILE A 133 9.29 14.94 -1.77
C ILE A 133 9.80 13.50 -1.63
N GLN A 134 9.45 12.65 -2.58
CA GLN A 134 9.91 11.27 -2.64
C GLN A 134 10.90 11.13 -3.79
N PHE A 135 11.99 10.40 -3.56
CA PHE A 135 12.95 10.04 -4.59
C PHE A 135 12.97 8.52 -4.75
N MET A 136 12.88 8.06 -5.99
CA MET A 136 12.99 6.64 -6.36
C MET A 136 14.24 6.46 -7.21
N ALA A 137 14.96 5.36 -7.01
CA ALA A 137 16.19 5.06 -7.77
C ALA A 137 16.57 3.58 -7.65
N UNK A 138 17.44 3.22 -8.40
CA UNK A 138 18.00 1.91 -8.24
C UNK A 138 18.81 1.92 -6.98
N UNK A 139 19.19 1.01 -6.23
CA UNK A 139 19.82 0.89 -5.03
C UNK A 139 21.13 1.57 -4.94
N UNK A 140 21.82 1.52 -5.90
CA UNK A 140 23.05 2.12 -5.93
C UNK A 140 23.01 3.60 -5.92
N UNK A 141 22.09 3.98 -6.53
CA UNK A 141 21.88 5.34 -6.59
C UNK A 141 21.53 5.97 -5.28
N LEU A 142 20.65 5.47 -4.58
CA LEU A 142 20.24 6.03 -3.27
C LEU A 142 21.39 6.06 -2.28
N LYS A 143 22.19 5.04 -2.28
CA LYS A 143 23.36 5.00 -1.39
C LYS A 143 24.32 6.18 -1.64
N ASN A 144 24.52 6.50 -2.90
CA ASN A 144 25.46 7.57 -3.27
C ASN A 144 24.95 8.96 -2.86
N TYR A 145 23.65 9.18 -2.90
CA TYR A 145 23.07 10.49 -2.65
C TYR A 145 22.58 10.70 -1.21
N PHE A 146 22.26 9.63 -0.48
CA PHE A 146 21.63 9.76 0.85
C PHE A 146 22.37 9.05 1.99
N LEU A 147 23.53 8.47 1.71
CA LEU A 147 24.40 7.84 2.73
C LEU A 147 23.64 6.77 3.55
N ILE A 148 22.86 5.92 2.87
CA ILE A 148 22.11 4.83 3.53
C ILE A 148 22.95 3.56 3.63
#